data_52c030ce87190ef4a3e2320517a941bf
#
_entry.id   52c030ce87190ef4a3e2320517a941bf
#
_cell.length_a   1.000
_cell.length_b   1.000
_cell.length_c   1.000
_cell.angle_alpha   90.00
_cell.angle_beta   90.00
_cell.angle_gamma   90.00
#
_symmetry.space_group_name_H-M   'P 1'
#
loop_
_entity.id
_entity.type
_entity.pdbx_description
1 polymer ?
#
loop_
_entity_poly.entity_id
_entity_poly.type
_entity_poly.pdbx_seq_one_letter_code
_entity_poly.pdbx_strand_id
1 'polypeptide(L)'
;MTDVVVYVEVPSGSRNKYELDPELGGIVLDRRLFTSMSYPADYGFIEGTMGEDGDPLDALVLVGEPTFPGCRIRVRVVGLFHMTDEKGPDEKVICVPLKDPAWMRVSDIHDIPPEFRDEIEHFFQVYKDLEEGKTETRGFGNRAEAEQVILEARARGEALASPPG
;
A
#
# COMPACT_ATOMS: atom_id res chain seq x y z
N MET A 1 -6.91 -17.94 0.92
CA MET A 1 -5.91 -17.11 0.18
C MET A 1 -4.53 -17.43 0.70
N THR A 2 -3.55 -17.55 -0.19
CA THR A 2 -2.14 -17.73 0.20
C THR A 2 -1.65 -16.50 0.95
N ASP A 3 -0.61 -16.67 1.74
CA ASP A 3 -0.03 -15.59 2.53
C ASP A 3 0.26 -14.36 1.68
N VAL A 4 -0.05 -13.20 2.23
CA VAL A 4 0.23 -11.91 1.63
C VAL A 4 1.48 -11.34 2.31
N VAL A 5 2.47 -10.98 1.50
CA VAL A 5 3.71 -10.37 1.96
C VAL A 5 3.84 -8.98 1.37
N VAL A 6 4.01 -7.99 2.22
CA VAL A 6 4.28 -6.61 1.81
C VAL A 6 5.78 -6.35 1.89
N TYR A 7 6.33 -5.85 0.79
CA TYR A 7 7.68 -5.31 0.75
C TYR A 7 7.61 -3.83 1.07
N VAL A 8 8.18 -3.43 2.21
CA VAL A 8 8.09 -2.05 2.68
C VAL A 8 9.11 -1.18 1.94
N GLU A 9 8.62 -0.10 1.34
CA GLU A 9 9.47 0.91 0.71
C GLU A 9 9.63 2.15 1.60
N VAL A 10 8.54 2.56 2.29
CA VAL A 10 8.50 3.79 3.09
C VAL A 10 8.01 3.45 4.49
N PRO A 11 8.80 3.70 5.53
CA PRO A 11 8.33 3.47 6.91
C PRO A 11 7.35 4.56 7.35
N SER A 12 6.45 4.20 8.25
CA SER A 12 5.52 5.13 8.90
C SER A 12 6.29 6.30 9.51
N GLY A 13 5.78 7.51 9.33
CA GLY A 13 6.42 8.73 9.85
C GLY A 13 7.46 9.34 8.93
N SER A 14 7.78 8.71 7.82
CA SER A 14 8.75 9.24 6.84
C SER A 14 8.14 10.36 6.00
N ARG A 15 8.92 11.40 5.74
CA ARG A 15 8.63 12.41 4.72
C ARG A 15 9.38 12.12 3.42
N ASN A 16 10.32 11.18 3.45
CA ASN A 16 10.99 10.72 2.25
C ASN A 16 10.16 9.62 1.59
N LYS A 17 9.97 9.71 0.29
CA LYS A 17 9.41 8.64 -0.52
C LYS A 17 10.55 7.83 -1.10
N TYR A 18 10.61 6.56 -0.75
CA TYR A 18 11.57 5.59 -1.27
C TYR A 18 10.88 4.63 -2.22
N GLU A 19 11.62 4.10 -3.17
CA GLU A 19 11.13 3.11 -4.14
C GLU A 19 12.17 2.02 -4.35
N LEU A 20 11.71 0.80 -4.53
CA LEU A 20 12.57 -0.27 -5.03
C LEU A 20 12.84 -0.01 -6.52
N ASP A 21 14.12 0.15 -6.88
CA ASP A 21 14.52 0.34 -8.26
C ASP A 21 15.15 -0.95 -8.79
N PRO A 22 14.48 -1.63 -9.74
CA PRO A 22 15.01 -2.89 -10.30
C PRO A 22 16.33 -2.72 -11.03
N GLU A 23 16.57 -1.55 -11.65
CA GLU A 23 17.82 -1.29 -12.38
C GLU A 23 19.00 -1.13 -11.44
N LEU A 24 18.80 -0.40 -10.33
CA LEU A 24 19.84 -0.22 -9.32
C LEU A 24 19.91 -1.38 -8.33
N GLY A 25 18.89 -2.23 -8.29
CA GLY A 25 18.85 -3.41 -7.45
C GLY A 25 18.62 -3.12 -5.96
N GLY A 26 17.97 -2.04 -5.61
CA GLY A 26 17.73 -1.68 -4.22
C GLY A 26 16.79 -0.51 -4.04
N ILE A 27 16.66 -0.09 -2.79
CA ILE A 27 15.84 1.06 -2.44
C ILE A 27 16.55 2.35 -2.80
N VAL A 28 15.85 3.25 -3.48
CA VAL A 28 16.35 4.59 -3.82
C VAL A 28 15.43 5.65 -3.24
N LEU A 29 15.99 6.82 -2.97
CA LEU A 29 15.20 7.99 -2.61
C LEU A 29 14.60 8.58 -3.89
N ASP A 30 13.26 8.49 -4.02
CA ASP A 30 12.56 9.17 -5.11
C ASP A 30 12.56 10.68 -4.86
N ARG A 31 11.99 11.09 -3.74
CA ARG A 31 11.96 12.48 -3.33
C ARG A 31 11.53 12.63 -1.87
N ARG A 32 11.87 13.77 -1.28
CA ARG A 32 11.18 14.23 -0.07
C ARG A 32 9.82 14.78 -0.50
N LEU A 33 8.76 14.41 0.21
CA LEU A 33 7.42 14.97 -0.05
C LEU A 33 7.47 16.50 0.01
N PHE A 34 6.72 17.16 -0.86
CA PHE A 34 6.64 18.63 -0.91
C PHE A 34 5.66 19.19 0.12
N THR A 35 5.36 18.44 1.15
CA THR A 35 4.45 18.78 2.24
C THR A 35 5.12 18.50 3.58
N SER A 36 4.59 19.10 4.66
CA SER A 36 5.05 18.81 6.02
C SER A 36 4.49 17.49 6.57
N MET A 37 3.61 16.83 5.86
CA MET A 37 3.01 15.56 6.27
C MET A 37 3.99 14.40 6.14
N SER A 38 3.75 13.35 6.91
CA SER A 38 4.49 12.10 6.82
C SER A 38 3.55 10.94 6.52
N TYR A 39 4.10 9.83 6.03
CA TYR A 39 3.32 8.63 5.75
C TYR A 39 2.64 8.12 7.04
N PRO A 40 1.33 7.82 6.99
CA PRO A 40 0.57 7.44 8.20
C PRO A 40 0.74 5.97 8.60
N ALA A 41 1.38 5.17 7.76
CA ALA A 41 1.59 3.74 7.96
C ALA A 41 2.83 3.32 7.19
N ASP A 42 3.33 2.11 7.42
CA ASP A 42 4.33 1.54 6.53
C ASP A 42 3.70 1.36 5.14
N TYR A 43 4.42 1.73 4.11
CA TYR A 43 3.91 1.78 2.75
C TYR A 43 4.85 0.98 1.82
N GLY A 44 4.25 0.20 0.95
CA GLY A 44 5.03 -0.55 -0.02
C GLY A 44 4.12 -1.26 -1.01
N PHE A 45 4.48 -2.47 -1.41
CA PHE A 45 3.71 -3.23 -2.39
C PHE A 45 3.60 -4.70 -1.99
N ILE A 46 2.58 -5.35 -2.52
CA ILE A 46 2.36 -6.79 -2.31
C ILE A 46 3.17 -7.55 -3.35
N GLU A 47 4.06 -8.42 -2.88
CA GLU A 47 4.88 -9.24 -3.76
C GLU A 47 4.02 -10.18 -4.61
N GLY A 48 4.43 -10.39 -5.85
CA GLY A 48 3.75 -11.29 -6.78
C GLY A 48 2.48 -10.73 -7.41
N THR A 49 2.28 -9.42 -7.33
CA THR A 49 1.09 -8.76 -7.90
C THR A 49 1.47 -7.78 -8.99
N MET A 50 0.48 -7.48 -9.85
CA MET A 50 0.57 -6.43 -10.86
C MET A 50 -0.77 -5.70 -10.89
N GLY A 51 -0.74 -4.38 -10.65
CA GLY A 51 -1.92 -3.53 -10.76
C GLY A 51 -2.27 -3.22 -12.21
N GLU A 52 -3.41 -2.59 -12.42
CA GLU A 52 -3.86 -2.19 -13.76
C GLU A 52 -2.96 -1.11 -14.37
N ASP A 53 -2.26 -0.36 -13.54
CA ASP A 53 -1.31 0.69 -13.95
C ASP A 53 0.06 0.15 -14.37
N GLY A 54 0.29 -1.16 -14.29
CA GLY A 54 1.55 -1.80 -14.64
C GLY A 54 2.57 -1.87 -13.51
N ASP A 55 2.24 -1.36 -12.34
CA ASP A 55 3.09 -1.44 -11.13
C ASP A 55 2.54 -2.49 -10.17
N PRO A 56 3.37 -3.05 -9.27
CA PRO A 56 2.87 -3.90 -8.20
C PRO A 56 1.79 -3.21 -7.38
N LEU A 57 0.87 -3.99 -6.82
CA LEU A 57 -0.25 -3.46 -6.04
C LEU A 57 0.24 -2.86 -4.72
N ASP A 58 -0.05 -1.59 -4.50
CA ASP A 58 0.36 -0.86 -3.30
C ASP A 58 -0.39 -1.32 -2.05
N ALA A 59 0.29 -1.25 -0.93
CA ALA A 59 -0.29 -1.60 0.37
C ALA A 59 0.20 -0.68 1.48
N LEU A 60 -0.67 -0.45 2.46
CA LEU A 60 -0.33 0.16 3.73
C LEU A 60 -0.41 -0.90 4.82
N VAL A 61 0.57 -0.91 5.71
CA VAL A 61 0.58 -1.78 6.87
C VAL A 61 0.51 -0.92 8.12
N LEU A 62 -0.56 -1.08 8.89
CA LEU A 62 -0.74 -0.35 10.14
C LEU A 62 0.18 -0.96 11.20
N VAL A 63 1.19 -0.23 11.59
CA VAL A 63 2.19 -0.68 12.56
C VAL A 63 2.21 0.24 13.77
N GLY A 64 2.47 -0.32 14.95
CA GLY A 64 2.69 0.46 16.17
C GLY A 64 4.07 1.12 16.18
N GLU A 65 5.03 0.48 15.54
CA GLU A 65 6.40 0.98 15.40
C GLU A 65 6.83 0.85 13.93
N PRO A 66 7.39 1.89 13.33
CA PRO A 66 7.85 1.83 11.94
C PRO A 66 8.88 0.73 11.72
N THR A 67 8.77 0.05 10.58
CA THR A 67 9.82 -0.86 10.16
C THR A 67 10.88 -0.12 9.34
N PHE A 68 11.46 -0.70 8.33
CA PHE A 68 12.55 -0.08 7.56
C PHE A 68 12.40 -0.42 6.08
N PRO A 69 12.94 0.41 5.18
CA PRO A 69 12.90 0.12 3.74
C PRO A 69 13.58 -1.21 3.42
N GLY A 70 12.85 -2.09 2.74
CA GLY A 70 13.30 -3.44 2.43
C GLY A 70 12.78 -4.51 3.40
N CYS A 71 12.12 -4.12 4.48
CA CYS A 71 11.48 -5.07 5.39
C CYS A 71 10.32 -5.76 4.68
N ARG A 72 10.20 -7.07 4.89
CA ARG A 72 9.10 -7.87 4.37
C ARG A 72 8.20 -8.28 5.52
N ILE A 73 6.92 -7.98 5.42
CA ILE A 73 5.96 -8.24 6.48
C ILE A 73 4.89 -9.20 5.99
N ARG A 74 4.68 -10.31 6.71
CA ARG A 74 3.48 -11.14 6.52
C ARG A 74 2.30 -10.42 7.14
N VAL A 75 1.23 -10.23 6.38
CA VAL A 75 0.11 -9.39 6.77
C VAL A 75 -1.22 -10.11 6.67
N ARG A 76 -2.19 -9.61 7.44
CA ARG A 76 -3.59 -9.89 7.23
C ARG A 76 -4.20 -8.70 6.50
N VAL A 77 -4.88 -8.99 5.40
CA VAL A 77 -5.59 -7.98 4.62
C VAL A 77 -6.91 -7.66 5.33
N VAL A 78 -7.19 -6.37 5.52
CA VAL A 78 -8.40 -5.95 6.24
C VAL A 78 -9.26 -4.97 5.47
N GLY A 79 -8.76 -4.38 4.40
CA GLY A 79 -9.56 -3.45 3.61
C GLY A 79 -8.83 -2.90 2.40
N LEU A 80 -9.49 -1.97 1.74
CA LEU A 80 -9.03 -1.35 0.52
C LEU A 80 -9.30 0.15 0.58
N PHE A 81 -8.35 0.94 0.14
CA PHE A 81 -8.54 2.38 -0.04
C PHE A 81 -8.67 2.69 -1.52
N HIS A 82 -9.81 3.27 -1.90
CA HIS A 82 -10.09 3.61 -3.29
C HIS A 82 -9.53 4.97 -3.64
N MET A 83 -8.62 5.02 -4.59
CA MET A 83 -8.17 6.28 -5.18
C MET A 83 -7.83 6.09 -6.64
N THR A 84 -7.79 7.21 -7.35
CA THR A 84 -7.35 7.29 -8.73
C THR A 84 -6.35 8.44 -8.90
N ASP A 85 -5.45 8.29 -9.82
CA ASP A 85 -4.54 9.35 -10.24
C ASP A 85 -4.67 9.55 -11.76
N GLU A 86 -3.76 10.31 -12.36
CA GLU A 86 -3.76 10.58 -13.80
C GLU A 86 -3.60 9.32 -14.66
N LYS A 87 -3.09 8.23 -14.09
CA LYS A 87 -2.90 6.94 -14.78
C LYS A 87 -4.11 6.00 -14.64
N GLY A 88 -5.10 6.37 -13.80
CA GLY A 88 -6.28 5.56 -13.53
C GLY A 88 -6.35 5.03 -12.11
N PRO A 89 -7.00 3.87 -11.90
CA PRO A 89 -7.11 3.29 -10.57
C PRO A 89 -5.76 3.07 -9.90
N ASP A 90 -5.62 3.53 -8.67
CA ASP A 90 -4.41 3.40 -7.84
C ASP A 90 -4.84 3.01 -6.43
N GLU A 91 -5.47 1.85 -6.31
CA GLU A 91 -6.00 1.37 -5.05
C GLU A 91 -4.89 0.93 -4.11
N LYS A 92 -5.11 1.12 -2.81
CA LYS A 92 -4.16 0.75 -1.76
C LYS A 92 -4.80 -0.31 -0.87
N VAL A 93 -4.15 -1.45 -0.70
CA VAL A 93 -4.62 -2.50 0.21
C VAL A 93 -4.25 -2.11 1.64
N ILE A 94 -5.20 -2.24 2.55
CA ILE A 94 -4.98 -1.94 3.97
C ILE A 94 -4.73 -3.25 4.71
N CYS A 95 -3.62 -3.32 5.44
CA CYS A 95 -3.14 -4.52 6.09
C CYS A 95 -2.73 -4.25 7.54
N VAL A 96 -2.68 -5.32 8.32
CA VAL A 96 -2.10 -5.34 9.66
C VAL A 96 -1.09 -6.48 9.76
N PRO A 97 -0.03 -6.35 10.58
CA PRO A 97 0.92 -7.45 10.75
C PRO A 97 0.24 -8.67 11.38
N LEU A 98 0.58 -9.87 10.89
CA LEU A 98 -0.07 -11.10 11.38
C LEU A 98 0.16 -11.39 12.86
N LYS A 99 1.32 -10.99 13.39
CA LYS A 99 1.73 -11.36 14.74
C LYS A 99 1.73 -10.22 15.75
N ASP A 100 1.21 -9.05 15.37
CA ASP A 100 1.14 -7.92 16.29
C ASP A 100 -0.09 -8.05 17.19
N PRO A 101 0.09 -8.16 18.52
CA PRO A 101 -1.04 -8.29 19.45
C PRO A 101 -2.03 -7.13 19.38
N ALA A 102 -1.57 -5.93 19.06
CA ALA A 102 -2.44 -4.76 18.96
C ALA A 102 -3.49 -4.88 17.85
N TRP A 103 -3.21 -5.70 16.83
CA TRP A 103 -4.06 -5.85 15.67
C TRP A 103 -4.73 -7.22 15.55
N MET A 104 -4.61 -8.06 16.57
CA MET A 104 -5.11 -9.45 16.53
C MET A 104 -6.63 -9.55 16.35
N ARG A 105 -7.37 -8.54 16.78
CA ARG A 105 -8.83 -8.51 16.69
C ARG A 105 -9.36 -7.77 15.46
N VAL A 106 -8.46 -7.23 14.64
CA VAL A 106 -8.84 -6.52 13.43
C VAL A 106 -8.93 -7.52 12.28
N SER A 107 -10.12 -7.68 11.72
CA SER A 107 -10.38 -8.59 10.60
C SER A 107 -11.00 -7.89 9.39
N ASP A 108 -11.55 -6.70 9.56
CA ASP A 108 -12.14 -5.92 8.48
C ASP A 108 -11.91 -4.42 8.71
N ILE A 109 -12.17 -3.62 7.69
CA ILE A 109 -11.93 -2.17 7.71
C ILE A 109 -12.69 -1.47 8.85
N HIS A 110 -13.87 -1.97 9.20
CA HIS A 110 -14.69 -1.37 10.25
C HIS A 110 -14.11 -1.59 11.66
N ASP A 111 -13.20 -2.55 11.81
CA ASP A 111 -12.52 -2.80 13.08
C ASP A 111 -11.39 -1.80 13.35
N ILE A 112 -10.98 -1.06 12.33
CA ILE A 112 -9.94 -0.04 12.45
C ILE A 112 -10.57 1.23 13.02
N PRO A 113 -10.00 1.83 14.09
CA PRO A 113 -10.53 3.08 14.63
C PRO A 113 -10.65 4.15 13.56
N PRO A 114 -11.75 4.92 13.55
CA PRO A 114 -12.02 5.93 12.52
C PRO A 114 -10.89 6.93 12.33
N GLU A 115 -10.19 7.31 13.39
CA GLU A 115 -9.10 8.29 13.33
C GLU A 115 -7.93 7.80 12.44
N PHE A 116 -7.64 6.49 12.41
CA PHE A 116 -6.62 5.95 11.52
C PHE A 116 -7.07 6.00 10.06
N ARG A 117 -8.34 5.70 9.81
CA ARG A 117 -8.90 5.79 8.45
C ARG A 117 -8.90 7.24 7.97
N ASP A 118 -9.28 8.18 8.83
CA ASP A 118 -9.28 9.61 8.51
C ASP A 118 -7.87 10.12 8.19
N GLU A 119 -6.86 9.69 8.93
CA GLU A 119 -5.47 10.05 8.66
C GLU A 119 -4.99 9.54 7.31
N ILE A 120 -5.31 8.30 6.97
CA ILE A 120 -4.94 7.70 5.68
C ILE A 120 -5.59 8.47 4.53
N GLU A 121 -6.90 8.70 4.63
CA GLU A 121 -7.64 9.43 3.59
C GLU A 121 -7.10 10.85 3.42
N HIS A 122 -6.90 11.56 4.52
CA HIS A 122 -6.38 12.92 4.50
C HIS A 122 -4.98 12.98 3.88
N PHE A 123 -4.11 12.04 4.23
CA PHE A 123 -2.77 11.98 3.66
C PHE A 123 -2.82 11.87 2.13
N PHE A 124 -3.59 10.94 1.59
CA PHE A 124 -3.68 10.75 0.14
C PHE A 124 -4.46 11.84 -0.58
N GLN A 125 -5.31 12.57 0.11
CA GLN A 125 -5.98 13.75 -0.45
C GLN A 125 -5.02 14.90 -0.69
N VAL A 126 -4.00 15.08 0.17
CA VAL A 126 -3.20 16.30 0.20
C VAL A 126 -1.71 16.10 -0.05
N TYR A 127 -1.18 14.87 -0.02
CA TYR A 127 0.27 14.65 -0.09
C TYR A 127 0.92 15.14 -1.40
N LYS A 128 0.15 15.27 -2.46
CA LYS A 128 0.60 15.78 -3.77
C LYS A 128 0.09 17.19 -4.10
N ASP A 129 -0.54 17.88 -3.16
CA ASP A 129 -1.14 19.20 -3.44
C ASP A 129 -0.13 20.22 -3.97
N LEU A 130 1.12 20.14 -3.54
CA LEU A 130 2.18 21.04 -3.98
C LEU A 130 3.01 20.46 -5.13
N GLU A 131 2.59 19.33 -5.69
CA GLU A 131 3.21 18.68 -6.84
C GLU A 131 2.29 18.75 -8.04
N GLU A 132 2.84 18.49 -9.23
CA GLU A 132 2.03 18.31 -10.43
C GLU A 132 1.32 16.95 -10.36
N GLY A 133 0.09 16.90 -10.86
CA GLY A 133 -0.73 15.70 -10.86
C GLY A 133 -1.96 15.87 -9.98
N LYS A 134 -2.95 15.02 -10.23
CA LYS A 134 -4.22 15.04 -9.50
C LYS A 134 -4.53 13.65 -8.98
N THR A 135 -5.02 13.60 -7.74
CA THR A 135 -5.52 12.39 -7.13
C THR A 135 -6.96 12.61 -6.67
N GLU A 136 -7.78 11.58 -6.78
CA GLU A 136 -9.12 11.55 -6.20
C GLU A 136 -9.23 10.37 -5.26
N THR A 137 -9.83 10.59 -4.11
CA THR A 137 -10.08 9.54 -3.12
C THR A 137 -11.58 9.26 -3.06
N ARG A 138 -11.93 7.98 -2.83
CA ARG A 138 -13.33 7.52 -2.82
C ARG A 138 -13.67 6.71 -1.57
N GLY A 139 -12.91 6.85 -0.51
CA GLY A 139 -13.15 6.14 0.74
C GLY A 139 -12.62 4.71 0.71
N PHE A 140 -13.19 3.89 1.59
CA PHE A 140 -12.67 2.55 1.86
C PHE A 140 -13.62 1.45 1.41
N GLY A 141 -13.03 0.33 0.99
CA GLY A 141 -13.73 -0.92 0.77
C GLY A 141 -13.41 -1.92 1.87
N ASN A 142 -14.21 -2.99 1.94
CA ASN A 142 -14.05 -4.01 2.95
C ASN A 142 -12.97 -5.04 2.57
N ARG A 143 -12.71 -5.96 3.49
CA ARG A 143 -11.74 -7.05 3.29
C ARG A 143 -12.02 -7.87 2.03
N ALA A 144 -13.28 -8.22 1.77
CA ALA A 144 -13.64 -9.03 0.61
C ALA A 144 -13.29 -8.33 -0.71
N GLU A 145 -13.51 -7.02 -0.79
CA GLU A 145 -13.12 -6.23 -1.96
C GLU A 145 -11.61 -6.23 -2.15
N ALA A 146 -10.86 -6.07 -1.07
CA ALA A 146 -9.39 -6.10 -1.10
C ALA A 146 -8.88 -7.47 -1.55
N GLU A 147 -9.43 -8.54 -1.05
CA GLU A 147 -9.06 -9.90 -1.44
C GLU A 147 -9.29 -10.15 -2.92
N GLN A 148 -10.39 -9.65 -3.47
CA GLN A 148 -10.68 -9.77 -4.89
C GLN A 148 -9.66 -9.02 -5.75
N VAL A 149 -9.31 -7.79 -5.35
CA VAL A 149 -8.29 -6.99 -6.04
C VAL A 149 -6.94 -7.72 -6.04
N ILE A 150 -6.57 -8.33 -4.91
CA ILE A 150 -5.32 -9.09 -4.80
C ILE A 150 -5.33 -10.31 -5.72
N LEU A 151 -6.42 -11.06 -5.76
CA LEU A 151 -6.54 -12.23 -6.64
C LEU A 151 -6.36 -11.84 -8.10
N GLU A 152 -7.00 -10.78 -8.54
CA GLU A 152 -6.87 -10.26 -9.90
C GLU A 152 -5.46 -9.78 -10.20
N ALA A 153 -4.84 -9.07 -9.25
CA ALA A 153 -3.47 -8.57 -9.38
C ALA A 153 -2.44 -9.71 -9.42
N ARG A 154 -2.65 -10.75 -8.64
CA ARG A 154 -1.81 -11.97 -8.69
C ARG A 154 -1.93 -12.69 -10.02
N ALA A 155 -3.14 -12.81 -10.57
CA ALA A 155 -3.36 -13.41 -11.88
C ALA A 155 -2.62 -12.63 -12.97
N ARG A 156 -2.66 -11.30 -12.93
CA ARG A 156 -1.88 -10.47 -13.87
C ARG A 156 -0.38 -10.67 -13.69
N GLY A 157 0.10 -10.74 -12.46
CA GLY A 157 1.52 -10.98 -12.16
C GLY A 157 2.01 -12.33 -12.68
N GLU A 158 1.22 -13.38 -12.50
CA GLU A 158 1.53 -14.72 -13.01
C GLU A 158 1.56 -14.75 -14.53
N ALA A 159 0.60 -14.10 -15.19
CA ALA A 159 0.55 -14.01 -16.65
C ALA A 159 1.78 -13.34 -17.24
N LEU A 160 2.30 -12.30 -16.58
CA LEU A 160 3.50 -11.58 -17.01
C LEU A 160 4.79 -12.34 -16.70
N ALA A 161 4.81 -13.15 -15.66
CA ALA A 161 5.95 -13.97 -15.29
C ALA A 161 6.07 -15.26 -16.11
N SER A 162 4.97 -15.70 -16.78
CA SER A 162 4.98 -16.90 -17.61
C SER A 162 5.78 -16.65 -18.89
N PRO A 163 6.70 -17.54 -19.28
CA PRO A 163 7.41 -17.39 -20.55
C PRO A 163 6.42 -17.49 -21.71
N PRO A 164 6.64 -16.73 -22.80
CA PRO A 164 5.80 -16.87 -23.99
C PRO A 164 5.88 -18.30 -24.49
N GLY A 165 4.73 -18.95 -24.57
CA GLY A 165 4.61 -20.33 -25.04
C GLY A 165 4.90 -20.48 -26.50
#